data_119f874856e68e9b64fe899d1fb96a90
#
_entry.id   119f874856e68e9b64fe899d1fb96a90
#
_cell.length_a   1.000
_cell.length_b   1.000
_cell.length_c   1.000
_cell.angle_alpha   90.00
_cell.angle_beta   90.00
_cell.angle_gamma   90.00
#
_symmetry.space_group_name_H-M   'P 1'
#
loop_
_entity.id
_entity.type
_entity.pdbx_description
1 polymer ?
#
loop_
_entity_poly.entity_id
_entity_poly.type
_entity_poly.pdbx_seq_one_letter_code
_entity_poly.pdbx_strand_id
1 'polypeptide(L)'
;GLASVTFYGAGKAVEALKRSVERRIRKPILEGSLSLVFGDDETIRYAKKIAPPTTKDRFIVIGHGSPYGILVNGKEEGAGAIAVRIRKSKEFVGGHQVVWLYCCETGKEPKGFAQQLANILEVTVMAPDKNVHPLGKEFEVGYRYRNMFTGKYEWIKGKFNKFSPNVTIHRHII
;
A
#
# COMPACT_ATOMS: atom_id res chain seq x y z
N GLY A 1 -37.96 34.11 33.63
CA GLY A 1 -37.61 33.98 32.23
C GLY A 1 -36.44 33.02 32.07
N LEU A 2 -36.70 31.76 31.66
CA LEU A 2 -35.64 30.79 31.28
C LEU A 2 -35.25 31.09 29.84
N ALA A 3 -34.00 31.52 29.63
CA ALA A 3 -33.47 31.72 28.31
C ALA A 3 -33.17 30.36 27.66
N SER A 4 -33.90 30.01 26.60
CA SER A 4 -33.62 28.91 25.71
C SER A 4 -32.35 29.22 24.92
N VAL A 5 -31.26 28.61 25.30
CA VAL A 5 -30.02 28.59 24.49
C VAL A 5 -30.22 27.56 23.38
N THR A 6 -30.54 28.05 22.19
CA THR A 6 -30.71 27.20 20.99
C THR A 6 -29.36 26.77 20.50
N PHE A 7 -29.08 25.47 20.57
CA PHE A 7 -27.88 24.81 19.99
C PHE A 7 -27.97 24.76 18.44
N TYR A 8 -27.93 25.91 17.79
CA TYR A 8 -27.96 25.99 16.31
C TYR A 8 -26.58 25.84 15.65
N GLY A 9 -25.51 25.85 16.44
CA GLY A 9 -24.13 25.81 15.90
C GLY A 9 -23.55 24.42 15.68
N ALA A 10 -23.89 23.44 16.51
CA ALA A 10 -23.29 22.11 16.49
C ALA A 10 -23.70 21.28 15.25
N GLY A 11 -24.94 21.40 14.80
CA GLY A 11 -25.48 20.66 13.65
C GLY A 11 -24.79 21.04 12.33
N LYS A 12 -24.52 22.34 12.12
CA LYS A 12 -23.86 22.83 10.89
C LYS A 12 -22.38 22.41 10.83
N ALA A 13 -21.67 22.37 11.96
CA ALA A 13 -20.30 21.92 12.03
C ALA A 13 -20.16 20.41 11.75
N VAL A 14 -21.05 19.59 12.32
CA VAL A 14 -21.10 18.13 12.08
C VAL A 14 -21.46 17.83 10.61
N GLU A 15 -22.38 18.59 10.03
CA GLU A 15 -22.79 18.41 8.63
C GLU A 15 -21.68 18.89 7.66
N ALA A 16 -20.97 19.96 7.99
CA ALA A 16 -19.80 20.40 7.24
C ALA A 16 -18.64 19.37 7.33
N LEU A 17 -18.45 18.75 8.49
CA LEU A 17 -17.48 17.66 8.66
C LEU A 17 -17.89 16.43 7.85
N LYS A 18 -19.16 16.01 7.91
CA LYS A 18 -19.69 14.91 7.07
C LYS A 18 -19.50 15.20 5.59
N ARG A 19 -19.85 16.37 5.11
CA ARG A 19 -19.66 16.76 3.70
C ARG A 19 -18.18 16.86 3.31
N SER A 20 -17.29 17.26 4.23
CA SER A 20 -15.84 17.26 3.99
C SER A 20 -15.28 15.85 3.89
N VAL A 21 -15.73 14.93 4.77
CA VAL A 21 -15.37 13.52 4.72
C VAL A 21 -15.93 12.86 3.45
N GLU A 22 -17.20 13.09 3.12
CA GLU A 22 -17.84 12.58 1.90
C GLU A 22 -17.20 13.13 0.62
N ARG A 23 -16.77 14.40 0.60
CA ARG A 23 -16.00 14.96 -0.54
C ARG A 23 -14.61 14.35 -0.67
N ARG A 24 -13.95 13.94 0.42
CA ARG A 24 -12.69 13.18 0.37
C ARG A 24 -12.88 11.78 -0.17
N ILE A 25 -14.02 11.13 0.16
CA ILE A 25 -14.39 9.79 -0.31
C ILE A 25 -14.82 9.79 -1.79
N ARG A 26 -15.34 10.93 -2.30
CA ARG A 26 -15.87 11.05 -3.67
C ARG A 26 -14.95 11.68 -4.70
N LYS A 27 -13.67 11.92 -4.40
CA LYS A 27 -12.76 12.31 -5.48
C LYS A 27 -12.61 11.14 -6.44
N PRO A 28 -13.00 11.30 -7.73
CA PRO A 28 -12.80 10.23 -8.69
C PRO A 28 -11.30 9.97 -8.80
N ILE A 29 -10.89 8.75 -8.51
CA ILE A 29 -9.56 8.28 -8.83
C ILE A 29 -9.53 8.20 -10.35
N LEU A 30 -8.66 8.97 -10.99
CA LEU A 30 -8.46 8.88 -12.43
C LEU A 30 -8.02 7.46 -12.77
N GLU A 31 -8.84 6.74 -13.50
CA GLU A 31 -8.46 5.41 -14.00
C GLU A 31 -7.13 5.53 -14.76
N GLY A 32 -6.16 4.69 -14.38
CA GLY A 32 -4.83 4.67 -14.98
C GLY A 32 -3.76 5.47 -14.24
N SER A 33 -4.08 6.13 -13.11
CA SER A 33 -3.03 6.77 -12.31
C SER A 33 -2.21 5.75 -11.51
N LEU A 34 -0.88 5.89 -11.55
CA LEU A 34 0.02 5.18 -10.66
C LEU A 34 0.20 6.03 -9.41
N SER A 35 -0.02 5.44 -8.26
CA SER A 35 -0.16 6.23 -7.05
C SER A 35 1.16 6.61 -6.43
N LEU A 36 2.10 5.68 -6.36
CA LEU A 36 3.37 5.92 -5.70
C LEU A 36 4.49 5.11 -6.36
N VAL A 37 5.47 5.82 -6.94
CA VAL A 37 6.62 5.20 -7.61
C VAL A 37 7.90 5.74 -6.98
N PHE A 38 8.75 4.85 -6.49
CA PHE A 38 10.05 5.16 -5.91
C PHE A 38 11.17 4.64 -6.81
N GLY A 39 12.02 5.56 -7.28
CA GLY A 39 13.10 5.30 -8.21
C GLY A 39 12.73 5.62 -9.66
N ASP A 40 13.76 5.70 -10.50
CA ASP A 40 13.66 6.07 -11.92
C ASP A 40 14.59 5.24 -12.83
N ASP A 41 15.19 4.17 -12.29
CA ASP A 41 16.00 3.25 -13.08
C ASP A 41 15.15 2.50 -14.12
N GLU A 42 15.83 1.77 -15.00
CA GLU A 42 15.17 1.08 -16.12
C GLU A 42 14.11 0.06 -15.65
N THR A 43 14.41 -0.68 -14.59
CA THR A 43 13.48 -1.66 -14.01
C THR A 43 12.21 -0.99 -13.50
N ILE A 44 12.35 0.09 -12.76
CA ILE A 44 11.21 0.85 -12.22
C ILE A 44 10.41 1.52 -13.35
N ARG A 45 11.09 2.10 -14.35
CA ARG A 45 10.42 2.65 -15.53
C ARG A 45 9.62 1.62 -16.31
N TYR A 46 10.16 0.40 -16.44
CA TYR A 46 9.44 -0.69 -17.10
C TYR A 46 8.28 -1.20 -16.24
N ALA A 47 8.50 -1.42 -14.93
CA ALA A 47 7.46 -1.80 -13.99
C ALA A 47 6.28 -0.81 -14.02
N LYS A 48 6.56 0.49 -14.07
CA LYS A 48 5.56 1.54 -14.21
C LYS A 48 4.69 1.40 -15.45
N LYS A 49 5.24 0.93 -16.58
CA LYS A 49 4.50 0.78 -17.84
C LYS A 49 3.50 -0.38 -17.81
N ILE A 50 3.83 -1.45 -17.08
CA ILE A 50 3.02 -2.67 -17.04
C ILE A 50 2.17 -2.81 -15.79
N ALA A 51 2.40 -1.98 -14.78
CA ALA A 51 1.64 -2.03 -13.54
C ALA A 51 0.15 -1.76 -13.79
N PRO A 52 -0.72 -2.50 -13.09
CA PRO A 52 -2.14 -2.21 -13.15
C PRO A 52 -2.42 -0.81 -12.59
N PRO A 53 -3.48 -0.15 -13.05
CA PRO A 53 -3.83 1.18 -12.55
C PRO A 53 -4.28 1.13 -11.09
N THR A 54 -4.03 2.22 -10.37
CA THR A 54 -4.70 2.48 -9.10
C THR A 54 -6.17 2.77 -9.33
N THR A 55 -7.00 2.19 -8.48
CA THR A 55 -8.46 2.33 -8.51
C THR A 55 -8.98 2.57 -7.09
N LYS A 56 -10.28 2.79 -6.94
CA LYS A 56 -10.91 2.87 -5.61
C LYS A 56 -10.72 1.61 -4.74
N ASP A 57 -10.49 0.45 -5.36
CA ASP A 57 -10.34 -0.83 -4.67
C ASP A 57 -8.86 -1.24 -4.54
N ARG A 58 -7.95 -0.55 -5.23
CA ARG A 58 -6.55 -0.93 -5.32
C ARG A 58 -5.64 0.28 -5.39
N PHE A 59 -4.67 0.37 -4.47
CA PHE A 59 -3.60 1.35 -4.46
C PHE A 59 -2.26 0.70 -4.82
N ILE A 60 -1.55 1.21 -5.80
CA ILE A 60 -0.32 0.61 -6.33
C ILE A 60 0.91 1.37 -5.82
N VAL A 61 1.89 0.62 -5.31
CA VAL A 61 3.21 1.10 -4.93
C VAL A 61 4.27 0.33 -5.72
N ILE A 62 5.18 1.02 -6.36
CA ILE A 62 6.28 0.44 -7.14
C ILE A 62 7.60 0.98 -6.62
N GLY A 63 8.59 0.12 -6.43
CA GLY A 63 9.93 0.50 -5.98
C GLY A 63 10.82 -0.69 -5.73
N HIS A 64 12.10 -0.42 -5.42
CA HIS A 64 12.96 -1.43 -4.86
C HIS A 64 12.60 -1.66 -3.40
N GLY A 65 12.58 -2.91 -2.96
CA GLY A 65 12.20 -3.30 -1.60
C GLY A 65 13.10 -4.36 -1.01
N SER A 66 12.94 -4.52 0.28
CA SER A 66 13.55 -5.55 1.12
C SER A 66 12.52 -6.04 2.14
N PRO A 67 12.82 -7.06 2.96
CA PRO A 67 11.95 -7.46 4.07
C PRO A 67 11.69 -6.36 5.11
N TYR A 68 12.45 -5.27 5.08
CA TYR A 68 12.44 -4.22 6.11
C TYR A 68 11.88 -2.88 5.63
N GLY A 69 11.85 -2.66 4.31
CA GLY A 69 11.40 -1.37 3.78
C GLY A 69 11.41 -1.24 2.27
N ILE A 70 11.22 0.00 1.83
CA ILE A 70 11.28 0.41 0.43
C ILE A 70 12.37 1.45 0.27
N LEU A 71 13.14 1.35 -0.83
CA LEU A 71 14.21 2.29 -1.14
C LEU A 71 13.63 3.59 -1.70
N VAL A 72 13.81 4.69 -0.98
CA VAL A 72 13.38 6.02 -1.36
C VAL A 72 14.58 6.95 -1.41
N ASN A 73 14.91 7.47 -2.58
CA ASN A 73 16.06 8.37 -2.79
C ASN A 73 17.38 7.79 -2.23
N GLY A 74 17.63 6.49 -2.45
CA GLY A 74 18.83 5.80 -2.00
C GLY A 74 18.86 5.41 -0.52
N LYS A 75 17.76 5.66 0.24
CA LYS A 75 17.63 5.30 1.65
C LYS A 75 16.45 4.34 1.84
N GLU A 76 16.66 3.28 2.62
CA GLU A 76 15.56 2.38 3.00
C GLU A 76 14.63 3.06 4.03
N GLU A 77 13.36 3.13 3.70
CA GLU A 77 12.30 3.65 4.57
C GLU A 77 11.41 2.52 5.06
N GLY A 78 11.22 2.45 6.38
CA GLY A 78 10.35 1.46 7.03
C GLY A 78 8.85 1.80 6.89
N ALA A 79 8.01 0.91 7.44
CA ALA A 79 6.55 0.96 7.28
C ALA A 79 5.91 2.29 7.70
N GLY A 80 6.40 2.91 8.80
CA GLY A 80 5.87 4.20 9.26
C GLY A 80 6.07 5.34 8.26
N ALA A 81 7.28 5.46 7.69
CA ALA A 81 7.59 6.49 6.70
C ALA A 81 6.82 6.27 5.40
N ILE A 82 6.73 5.03 4.93
CA ILE A 82 5.97 4.68 3.71
C ILE A 82 4.47 4.92 3.92
N ALA A 83 3.92 4.60 5.10
CA ALA A 83 2.52 4.89 5.43
C ALA A 83 2.19 6.39 5.34
N VAL A 84 3.09 7.25 5.83
CA VAL A 84 2.94 8.71 5.72
C VAL A 84 2.88 9.14 4.24
N ARG A 85 3.74 8.57 3.38
CA ARG A 85 3.75 8.87 1.95
C ARG A 85 2.47 8.41 1.26
N ILE A 86 1.99 7.20 1.57
CA ILE A 86 0.74 6.65 1.04
C ILE A 86 -0.44 7.54 1.45
N ARG A 87 -0.54 7.92 2.74
CA ARG A 87 -1.62 8.79 3.24
C ARG A 87 -1.63 10.19 2.62
N LYS A 88 -0.47 10.68 2.18
CA LYS A 88 -0.36 11.96 1.46
C LYS A 88 -0.78 11.86 0.00
N SER A 89 -0.85 10.69 -0.57
CA SER A 89 -1.31 10.49 -1.94
C SER A 89 -2.81 10.79 -2.04
N LYS A 90 -3.19 11.52 -3.08
CA LYS A 90 -4.58 11.88 -3.34
C LYS A 90 -5.44 10.67 -3.74
N GLU A 91 -4.80 9.64 -4.25
CA GLU A 91 -5.40 8.41 -4.73
C GLU A 91 -5.62 7.38 -3.60
N PHE A 92 -5.01 7.58 -2.44
CA PHE A 92 -5.24 6.71 -1.29
C PHE A 92 -6.50 7.14 -0.55
N VAL A 93 -7.49 6.25 -0.55
CA VAL A 93 -8.80 6.50 0.10
C VAL A 93 -8.99 5.68 1.38
N GLY A 94 -8.11 4.71 1.64
CA GLY A 94 -8.22 3.83 2.81
C GLY A 94 -9.42 2.88 2.77
N GLY A 95 -9.89 2.45 3.94
CA GLY A 95 -11.05 1.60 4.07
C GLY A 95 -10.88 0.22 3.40
N HIS A 96 -11.65 -0.06 2.37
CA HIS A 96 -11.58 -1.34 1.63
C HIS A 96 -10.51 -1.37 0.52
N GLN A 97 -9.83 -0.24 0.26
CA GLN A 97 -8.78 -0.20 -0.76
C GLN A 97 -7.58 -1.07 -0.35
N VAL A 98 -7.20 -2.00 -1.21
CA VAL A 98 -6.05 -2.89 -0.98
C VAL A 98 -4.78 -2.23 -1.51
N VAL A 99 -3.74 -2.13 -0.67
CA VAL A 99 -2.42 -1.67 -1.09
C VAL A 99 -1.63 -2.82 -1.69
N TRP A 100 -1.18 -2.68 -2.95
CA TRP A 100 -0.35 -3.65 -3.64
C TRP A 100 1.08 -3.13 -3.76
N LEU A 101 2.03 -3.88 -3.20
CA LEU A 101 3.44 -3.56 -3.21
C LEU A 101 4.15 -4.35 -4.32
N TYR A 102 4.49 -3.69 -5.40
CA TYR A 102 5.41 -4.25 -6.41
C TYR A 102 6.85 -3.87 -6.04
N CYS A 103 7.27 -4.36 -4.85
CA CYS A 103 8.55 -4.08 -4.21
C CYS A 103 9.10 -5.40 -3.65
N CYS A 104 10.31 -5.78 -4.04
CA CYS A 104 10.92 -7.07 -3.74
C CYS A 104 10.89 -7.40 -2.23
N GLU A 105 10.55 -8.66 -1.90
CA GLU A 105 10.64 -9.26 -0.57
C GLU A 105 9.88 -8.54 0.57
N THR A 106 9.08 -7.52 0.28
CA THR A 106 8.35 -6.75 1.30
C THR A 106 7.32 -7.57 2.08
N GLY A 107 6.90 -8.73 1.56
CA GLY A 107 5.99 -9.70 2.19
C GLY A 107 6.67 -10.98 2.66
N LYS A 108 8.00 -11.00 2.76
CA LYS A 108 8.79 -12.19 3.15
C LYS A 108 8.58 -12.56 4.61
N GLU A 109 8.58 -11.58 5.50
CA GLU A 109 8.47 -11.78 6.93
C GLU A 109 7.00 -11.61 7.40
N PRO A 110 6.39 -12.62 8.08
CA PRO A 110 4.99 -12.57 8.49
C PRO A 110 4.61 -11.40 9.40
N LYS A 111 5.56 -10.93 10.23
CA LYS A 111 5.40 -9.77 11.12
C LYS A 111 6.27 -8.59 10.70
N GLY A 112 6.80 -8.65 9.46
CA GLY A 112 7.73 -7.66 8.92
C GLY A 112 7.03 -6.41 8.37
N PHE A 113 7.69 -5.81 7.38
CA PHE A 113 7.29 -4.55 6.78
C PHE A 113 5.82 -4.51 6.34
N ALA A 114 5.35 -5.52 5.56
CA ALA A 114 3.99 -5.51 5.02
C ALA A 114 2.91 -5.60 6.11
N GLN A 115 3.13 -6.40 7.17
CA GLN A 115 2.19 -6.49 8.29
C GLN A 115 2.15 -5.18 9.09
N GLN A 116 3.31 -4.57 9.34
CA GLN A 116 3.38 -3.28 10.01
C GLN A 116 2.67 -2.19 9.19
N LEU A 117 2.88 -2.18 7.88
CA LEU A 117 2.22 -1.24 6.98
C LEU A 117 0.69 -1.43 6.98
N ALA A 118 0.21 -2.68 6.93
CA ALA A 118 -1.22 -2.99 7.03
C ALA A 118 -1.83 -2.49 8.33
N ASN A 119 -1.14 -2.68 9.45
CA ASN A 119 -1.60 -2.21 10.76
C ASN A 119 -1.66 -0.68 10.84
N ILE A 120 -0.65 0.01 10.31
CA ILE A 120 -0.59 1.48 10.35
C ILE A 120 -1.64 2.11 9.43
N LEU A 121 -1.84 1.55 8.24
CA LEU A 121 -2.79 2.07 7.26
C LEU A 121 -4.23 1.62 7.53
N GLU A 122 -4.42 0.57 8.35
CA GLU A 122 -5.71 -0.07 8.63
C GLU A 122 -6.38 -0.63 7.36
N VAL A 123 -5.58 -1.09 6.40
CA VAL A 123 -6.03 -1.70 5.15
C VAL A 123 -5.29 -3.00 4.88
N THR A 124 -5.85 -3.83 4.00
CA THR A 124 -5.15 -5.01 3.50
C THR A 124 -3.96 -4.59 2.63
N VAL A 125 -2.80 -5.24 2.84
CA VAL A 125 -1.60 -5.09 2.02
C VAL A 125 -1.31 -6.42 1.32
N MET A 126 -1.08 -6.38 0.02
CA MET A 126 -0.56 -7.49 -0.80
C MET A 126 0.91 -7.25 -1.09
N ALA A 127 1.78 -8.15 -0.67
CA ALA A 127 3.23 -7.98 -0.76
C ALA A 127 3.93 -9.28 -1.16
N PRO A 128 4.97 -9.21 -2.02
CA PRO A 128 5.66 -10.40 -2.52
C PRO A 128 6.61 -10.98 -1.49
N ASP A 129 6.68 -12.31 -1.41
CA ASP A 129 7.60 -13.03 -0.54
C ASP A 129 9.01 -13.18 -1.13
N LYS A 130 9.19 -12.84 -2.41
CA LYS A 130 10.45 -12.88 -3.17
C LYS A 130 10.60 -11.65 -4.05
N ASN A 131 11.60 -11.68 -4.93
CA ASN A 131 11.80 -10.61 -5.88
C ASN A 131 10.63 -10.49 -6.85
N VAL A 132 10.33 -9.27 -7.26
CA VAL A 132 9.33 -8.95 -8.28
C VAL A 132 10.05 -8.58 -9.55
N HIS A 133 9.75 -9.29 -10.62
CA HIS A 133 10.32 -9.06 -11.94
C HIS A 133 9.23 -8.61 -12.89
N PRO A 134 9.32 -7.41 -13.45
CA PRO A 134 8.45 -6.99 -14.54
C PRO A 134 8.89 -7.74 -15.81
N LEU A 135 8.02 -8.60 -16.34
CA LEU A 135 8.33 -9.42 -17.49
C LEU A 135 7.18 -9.41 -18.52
N GLY A 136 7.44 -8.97 -19.74
CA GLY A 136 6.41 -8.85 -20.77
C GLY A 136 5.31 -7.87 -20.34
N LYS A 137 4.09 -8.37 -20.12
CA LYS A 137 2.93 -7.58 -19.67
C LYS A 137 2.53 -7.84 -18.22
N GLU A 138 3.30 -8.64 -17.50
CA GLU A 138 2.96 -9.13 -16.17
C GLU A 138 4.13 -9.00 -15.20
N PHE A 139 3.84 -9.20 -13.91
CA PHE A 139 4.85 -9.31 -12.87
C PHE A 139 4.99 -10.77 -12.47
N GLU A 140 6.22 -11.26 -12.47
CA GLU A 140 6.55 -12.54 -11.88
C GLU A 140 7.20 -12.36 -10.51
N VAL A 141 6.83 -13.22 -9.56
CA VAL A 141 7.43 -13.24 -8.22
C VAL A 141 8.28 -14.48 -8.10
N GLY A 142 9.56 -14.30 -7.79
CA GLY A 142 10.51 -15.40 -7.65
C GLY A 142 11.96 -14.95 -7.75
N TYR A 143 12.86 -15.88 -7.79
CA TYR A 143 14.25 -15.64 -8.12
C TYR A 143 14.87 -16.82 -8.85
N ARG A 144 15.89 -16.53 -9.65
CA ARG A 144 16.68 -17.53 -10.37
C ARG A 144 17.90 -17.87 -9.53
N TYR A 145 18.14 -19.15 -9.28
CA TYR A 145 19.40 -19.60 -8.66
C TYR A 145 20.09 -20.62 -9.56
N ARG A 146 21.41 -20.72 -9.40
CA ARG A 146 22.21 -21.74 -10.10
C ARG A 146 22.35 -22.96 -9.21
N ASN A 147 21.82 -24.07 -9.66
CA ASN A 147 21.98 -25.35 -8.96
C ASN A 147 23.46 -25.76 -9.05
N MET A 148 24.13 -25.87 -7.90
CA MET A 148 25.56 -26.17 -7.81
C MET A 148 25.91 -27.58 -8.29
N PHE A 149 24.98 -28.54 -8.21
CA PHE A 149 25.20 -29.91 -8.64
C PHE A 149 25.01 -30.11 -10.15
N THR A 150 24.01 -29.44 -10.72
CA THR A 150 23.67 -29.58 -12.15
C THR A 150 24.23 -28.46 -13.02
N GLY A 151 24.70 -27.37 -12.42
CA GLY A 151 25.15 -26.17 -13.13
C GLY A 151 24.03 -25.41 -13.83
N LYS A 152 22.78 -25.90 -13.79
CA LYS A 152 21.63 -25.31 -14.45
C LYS A 152 21.00 -24.20 -13.59
N TYR A 153 20.39 -23.23 -14.26
CA TYR A 153 19.56 -22.22 -13.59
C TYR A 153 18.15 -22.76 -13.38
N GLU A 154 17.68 -22.62 -12.17
CA GLU A 154 16.34 -23.01 -11.75
C GLU A 154 15.57 -21.77 -11.25
N TRP A 155 14.26 -21.76 -11.46
CA TRP A 155 13.38 -20.66 -10.99
C TRP A 155 12.64 -21.09 -9.74
N ILE A 156 12.81 -20.36 -8.65
CA ILE A 156 12.03 -20.55 -7.43
C ILE A 156 10.90 -19.54 -7.43
N LYS A 157 9.70 -20.06 -7.69
CA LYS A 157 8.47 -19.27 -7.71
C LYS A 157 8.14 -18.73 -6.32
N GLY A 158 7.76 -17.47 -6.27
CA GLY A 158 7.18 -16.80 -5.12
C GLY A 158 5.70 -16.47 -5.34
N LYS A 159 5.16 -15.70 -4.42
CA LYS A 159 3.77 -15.24 -4.47
C LYS A 159 3.58 -13.91 -3.76
N PHE A 160 2.45 -13.25 -4.01
CA PHE A 160 1.96 -12.18 -3.16
C PHE A 160 1.25 -12.76 -1.94
N ASN A 161 1.70 -12.41 -0.75
CA ASN A 161 1.06 -12.73 0.52
C ASN A 161 0.10 -11.60 0.90
N LYS A 162 -1.00 -11.99 1.54
CA LYS A 162 -2.01 -11.05 2.06
C LYS A 162 -1.74 -10.76 3.53
N PHE A 163 -1.67 -9.49 3.88
CA PHE A 163 -1.53 -8.98 5.24
C PHE A 163 -2.76 -8.14 5.58
N SER A 164 -3.53 -8.60 6.55
CA SER A 164 -4.68 -7.85 7.06
C SER A 164 -4.28 -7.11 8.33
N PRO A 165 -4.88 -5.95 8.62
CA PRO A 165 -4.64 -5.25 9.88
C PRO A 165 -4.97 -6.17 11.06
N ASN A 166 -4.12 -6.18 12.08
CA ASN A 166 -4.44 -6.81 13.35
C ASN A 166 -5.49 -5.94 14.04
N VAL A 167 -6.74 -6.39 14.08
CA VAL A 167 -7.82 -5.68 14.77
C VAL A 167 -7.57 -5.83 16.26
N THR A 168 -6.99 -4.82 16.90
CA THR A 168 -7.01 -4.71 18.36
C THR A 168 -8.41 -4.25 18.74
N ILE A 169 -9.29 -5.20 19.11
CA ILE A 169 -10.58 -4.86 19.69
C ILE A 169 -10.30 -4.24 21.06
N HIS A 170 -10.18 -2.92 21.12
CA HIS A 170 -10.30 -2.20 22.38
C HIS A 170 -11.76 -2.35 22.82
N ARG A 171 -12.07 -3.40 23.59
CA ARG A 171 -13.30 -3.43 24.38
C ARG A 171 -13.15 -2.33 25.43
N HIS A 172 -13.72 -1.18 25.16
CA HIS A 172 -14.08 -0.24 26.22
C HIS A 172 -15.09 -0.97 27.10
N ILE A 173 -14.59 -1.50 28.23
CA ILE A 173 -15.46 -1.91 29.34
C ILE A 173 -15.95 -0.58 29.91
N ILE A 174 -17.23 -0.29 29.66
CA ILE A 174 -17.99 0.78 30.31
C ILE A 174 -18.38 0.29 31.69
#